data_976a298573ed2bb79004e8dd9235d680
#
_entry.id   976a298573ed2bb79004e8dd9235d680
#
_cell.length_a   1.000
_cell.length_b   1.000
_cell.length_c   1.000
_cell.angle_alpha   90.00
_cell.angle_beta   90.00
_cell.angle_gamma   90.00
#
_symmetry.space_group_name_H-M   'P 1'
#
loop_
_entity.id
_entity.type
_entity.pdbx_description
1 polymer ?
#
loop_
_entity_poly.entity_id
_entity_poly.type
_entity_poly.pdbx_seq_one_letter_code
_entity_poly.pdbx_strand_id
1 'polypeptide(L)'
;MTGAAAGMRAACAPILLIAAMALPLAATAQPAPNADPAFPFAREVEAFARANASGPALRDATLFIGSSSIRLWDIKGSFAPIATVNRGFGGATTPDVLRHYDRLLPPAPPRAVVVYVGENDLAGGASPQDVARDLNMLLRRLRADYPRARIACLSLKPSPIRWTLWPKMAQVNRIVATRAGALRVDMIDVGTVLLAPDGLPDASLFNPDGLHMNPAGYRRWTRLVTGWLRQDDAKPANFPIDPKSSNIITDRKTVKTGQGDLG
;
A
#
# COMPACT_ATOMS: atom_id res chain seq x y z
N MET A 1 21.55 73.14 -50.21
CA MET A 1 21.47 71.82 -50.84
C MET A 1 21.19 70.82 -49.72
N THR A 2 20.15 70.53 -49.54
CA THR A 2 19.03 69.83 -48.99
C THR A 2 19.19 68.33 -49.17
N GLY A 3 19.21 67.62 -48.09
CA GLY A 3 19.14 66.12 -48.01
C GLY A 3 18.28 65.71 -46.88
N ALA A 4 17.06 65.26 -47.20
CA ALA A 4 16.09 64.80 -46.28
C ALA A 4 16.40 63.33 -45.83
N ALA A 5 16.40 63.03 -44.53
CA ALA A 5 16.45 61.69 -43.98
C ALA A 5 15.05 61.27 -43.55
N ALA A 6 14.56 60.20 -44.18
CA ALA A 6 13.30 59.60 -43.87
C ALA A 6 13.48 58.65 -42.64
N GLY A 7 12.74 58.94 -41.60
CA GLY A 7 12.69 58.10 -40.41
C GLY A 7 11.75 56.89 -40.60
N MET A 8 12.30 55.71 -40.44
CA MET A 8 11.56 54.43 -40.47
C MET A 8 11.11 54.08 -39.04
N ARG A 9 9.81 54.14 -38.78
CA ARG A 9 9.22 53.71 -37.51
C ARG A 9 9.06 52.17 -37.50
N ALA A 10 9.78 51.49 -36.62
CA ALA A 10 9.59 50.10 -36.37
C ALA A 10 8.38 49.92 -35.46
N ALA A 11 7.39 49.19 -35.93
CA ALA A 11 6.24 48.76 -35.13
C ALA A 11 6.62 47.49 -34.34
N CYS A 12 6.66 47.60 -33.01
CA CYS A 12 6.75 46.43 -32.12
C CYS A 12 5.38 45.77 -32.01
N ALA A 13 5.26 44.55 -32.52
CA ALA A 13 4.12 43.67 -32.23
C ALA A 13 4.36 42.94 -30.89
N PRO A 14 3.36 42.81 -30.01
CA PRO A 14 3.51 42.05 -28.78
C PRO A 14 3.47 40.53 -29.07
N ILE A 15 4.54 39.85 -28.69
CA ILE A 15 4.58 38.38 -28.69
C ILE A 15 3.75 37.89 -27.51
N LEU A 16 2.60 37.31 -27.81
CA LEU A 16 1.77 36.61 -26.80
C LEU A 16 2.44 35.26 -26.46
N LEU A 17 3.06 35.18 -25.29
CA LEU A 17 3.61 33.95 -24.78
C LEU A 17 2.45 33.09 -24.24
N ILE A 18 2.00 32.10 -25.01
CA ILE A 18 1.05 31.08 -24.53
C ILE A 18 1.85 30.07 -23.70
N ALA A 19 1.76 30.19 -22.38
CA ALA A 19 2.28 29.18 -21.47
C ALA A 19 1.40 27.94 -21.58
N ALA A 20 1.86 26.93 -22.30
CA ALA A 20 1.24 25.59 -22.29
C ALA A 20 1.46 24.96 -20.91
N MET A 21 0.42 24.91 -20.09
CA MET A 21 0.40 24.10 -18.88
C MET A 21 0.42 22.62 -19.30
N ALA A 22 1.58 21.98 -19.21
CA ALA A 22 1.70 20.54 -19.30
C ALA A 22 1.12 19.93 -18.03
N LEU A 23 -0.07 19.34 -18.14
CA LEU A 23 -0.62 18.46 -17.12
C LEU A 23 0.33 17.26 -16.96
N PRO A 24 0.71 16.87 -15.72
CA PRO A 24 1.49 15.67 -15.53
C PRO A 24 0.65 14.46 -15.96
N LEU A 25 1.10 13.76 -17.00
CA LEU A 25 0.58 12.44 -17.34
C LEU A 25 0.76 11.56 -16.11
N ALA A 26 -0.36 11.06 -15.58
CA ALA A 26 -0.33 10.02 -14.57
C ALA A 26 0.50 8.86 -15.14
N ALA A 27 1.65 8.58 -14.54
CA ALA A 27 2.48 7.43 -14.88
C ALA A 27 1.68 6.17 -14.52
N THR A 28 0.94 5.64 -15.47
CA THR A 28 0.45 4.28 -15.42
C THR A 28 1.67 3.39 -15.40
N ALA A 29 1.87 2.65 -14.32
CA ALA A 29 2.90 1.64 -14.24
C ALA A 29 2.64 0.64 -15.38
N GLN A 30 3.38 0.79 -16.48
CA GLN A 30 3.29 -0.13 -17.61
C GLN A 30 3.76 -1.51 -17.13
N PRO A 31 3.01 -2.60 -17.42
CA PRO A 31 3.52 -3.93 -17.23
C PRO A 31 4.80 -4.10 -18.05
N ALA A 32 5.80 -4.78 -17.48
CA ALA A 32 7.04 -5.05 -18.18
C ALA A 32 6.74 -5.73 -19.54
N PRO A 33 7.38 -5.30 -20.64
CA PRO A 33 7.16 -5.91 -21.96
C PRO A 33 7.51 -7.40 -21.88
N ASN A 34 6.54 -8.28 -22.14
CA ASN A 34 6.56 -9.76 -22.09
C ASN A 34 5.86 -10.42 -20.87
N ALA A 35 5.02 -9.70 -20.10
CA ALA A 35 4.14 -10.39 -19.18
C ALA A 35 2.99 -11.03 -19.96
N ASP A 36 2.85 -12.35 -19.89
CA ASP A 36 1.67 -13.05 -20.38
C ASP A 36 0.44 -12.51 -19.61
N PRO A 37 -0.57 -11.91 -20.27
CA PRO A 37 -1.76 -11.39 -19.60
C PRO A 37 -2.49 -12.45 -18.76
N ALA A 38 -2.35 -13.74 -19.12
CA ALA A 38 -2.92 -14.86 -18.37
C ALA A 38 -2.16 -15.15 -17.07
N PHE A 39 -0.89 -14.71 -16.95
CA PHE A 39 -0.03 -14.93 -15.80
C PHE A 39 0.76 -13.66 -15.42
N PRO A 40 0.08 -12.61 -14.99
CA PRO A 40 0.76 -11.42 -14.50
C PRO A 40 1.72 -11.83 -13.38
N PHE A 41 2.90 -11.21 -13.33
CA PHE A 41 3.94 -11.49 -12.31
C PHE A 41 4.65 -12.85 -12.43
N ALA A 42 4.46 -13.60 -13.51
CA ALA A 42 5.06 -14.92 -13.70
C ALA A 42 6.57 -14.93 -13.44
N ARG A 43 7.31 -13.92 -13.90
CA ARG A 43 8.77 -13.82 -13.72
C ARG A 43 9.17 -13.67 -12.24
N GLU A 44 8.46 -12.84 -11.48
CA GLU A 44 8.75 -12.61 -10.06
C GLU A 44 8.40 -13.85 -9.25
N VAL A 45 7.24 -14.45 -9.51
CA VAL A 45 6.78 -15.68 -8.84
C VAL A 45 7.69 -16.88 -9.17
N GLU A 46 8.16 -16.97 -10.41
CA GLU A 46 9.12 -18.00 -10.83
C GLU A 46 10.47 -17.85 -10.12
N ALA A 47 10.91 -16.60 -9.88
CA ALA A 47 12.10 -16.35 -9.08
C ALA A 47 11.93 -16.84 -7.63
N PHE A 48 10.73 -16.70 -7.05
CA PHE A 48 10.46 -17.27 -5.72
C PHE A 48 10.46 -18.79 -5.73
N ALA A 49 9.88 -19.42 -6.75
CA ALA A 49 9.90 -20.88 -6.87
C ALA A 49 11.33 -21.41 -7.02
N ARG A 50 12.17 -20.76 -7.83
CA ARG A 50 13.60 -21.11 -7.94
C ARG A 50 14.34 -20.93 -6.61
N ALA A 51 14.10 -19.82 -5.90
CA ALA A 51 14.71 -19.59 -4.59
C ALA A 51 14.29 -20.65 -3.56
N ASN A 52 13.05 -21.14 -3.63
CA ASN A 52 12.57 -22.23 -2.79
C ASN A 52 13.26 -23.56 -3.10
N ALA A 53 13.57 -23.83 -4.40
CA ALA A 53 14.20 -25.07 -4.83
C ALA A 53 15.71 -25.11 -4.53
N SER A 54 16.41 -23.97 -4.61
CA SER A 54 17.88 -23.91 -4.52
C SER A 54 18.40 -23.27 -3.23
N GLY A 55 17.56 -22.59 -2.47
CA GLY A 55 17.94 -21.90 -1.24
C GLY A 55 17.86 -22.80 -0.01
N PRO A 56 18.53 -22.41 1.09
CA PRO A 56 18.39 -23.11 2.36
C PRO A 56 16.95 -23.03 2.84
N ALA A 57 16.40 -24.13 3.33
CA ALA A 57 15.12 -24.16 4.01
C ALA A 57 15.24 -23.40 5.35
N LEU A 58 14.90 -22.11 5.35
CA LEU A 58 14.92 -21.28 6.54
C LEU A 58 13.82 -21.72 7.50
N ARG A 59 14.18 -22.53 8.51
CA ARG A 59 13.26 -22.92 9.58
C ARG A 59 12.97 -21.71 10.47
N ASP A 60 11.76 -21.64 10.97
CA ASP A 60 11.33 -20.59 11.92
C ASP A 60 11.47 -19.15 11.38
N ALA A 61 11.54 -18.99 10.07
CA ALA A 61 11.56 -17.68 9.45
C ALA A 61 10.23 -16.96 9.58
N THR A 62 10.25 -15.65 9.46
CA THR A 62 9.04 -14.84 9.24
C THR A 62 8.80 -14.68 7.75
N LEU A 63 7.66 -15.14 7.25
CA LEU A 63 7.21 -14.97 5.88
C LEU A 63 6.49 -13.63 5.74
N PHE A 64 6.92 -12.79 4.81
CA PHE A 64 6.23 -11.58 4.39
C PHE A 64 5.63 -11.81 3.00
N ILE A 65 4.32 -11.69 2.87
CA ILE A 65 3.58 -11.97 1.63
C ILE A 65 2.69 -10.78 1.27
N GLY A 66 2.64 -10.40 -0.01
CA GLY A 66 1.76 -9.33 -0.48
C GLY A 66 2.24 -8.58 -1.70
N SER A 67 1.90 -7.29 -1.76
CA SER A 67 2.12 -6.44 -2.92
C SER A 67 3.47 -5.68 -2.88
N SER A 68 3.56 -4.60 -3.68
CA SER A 68 4.77 -3.78 -3.79
C SER A 68 5.27 -3.22 -2.47
N SER A 69 4.39 -2.92 -1.52
CA SER A 69 4.82 -2.44 -0.19
C SER A 69 5.60 -3.49 0.60
N ILE A 70 5.33 -4.78 0.39
CA ILE A 70 6.17 -5.87 0.92
C ILE A 70 7.45 -5.99 0.08
N ARG A 71 7.34 -5.98 -1.25
CA ARG A 71 8.49 -6.12 -2.16
C ARG A 71 9.58 -5.09 -1.90
N LEU A 72 9.18 -3.83 -1.71
CA LEU A 72 10.09 -2.68 -1.56
C LEU A 72 10.62 -2.49 -0.13
N TRP A 73 10.10 -3.23 0.84
CA TRP A 73 10.57 -3.17 2.21
C TRP A 73 11.90 -3.94 2.35
N ASP A 74 12.94 -3.30 2.84
CA ASP A 74 14.17 -3.99 3.25
C ASP A 74 13.89 -4.83 4.51
N ILE A 75 13.20 -5.95 4.31
CA ILE A 75 12.78 -6.84 5.38
C ILE A 75 14.00 -7.49 6.06
N LYS A 76 15.00 -7.89 5.26
CA LYS A 76 16.20 -8.54 5.78
C LYS A 76 16.97 -7.62 6.73
N GLY A 77 17.24 -6.38 6.34
CA GLY A 77 17.92 -5.39 7.17
C GLY A 77 17.05 -4.93 8.34
N SER A 78 15.76 -4.71 8.11
CA SER A 78 14.83 -4.20 9.11
C SER A 78 14.60 -5.13 10.30
N PHE A 79 14.66 -6.45 10.10
CA PHE A 79 14.33 -7.44 11.12
C PHE A 79 15.51 -8.31 11.57
N ALA A 80 16.74 -7.98 11.18
CA ALA A 80 17.90 -8.71 11.66
C ALA A 80 17.95 -8.75 13.21
N PRO A 81 18.32 -9.88 13.86
CA PRO A 81 18.80 -11.13 13.28
C PRO A 81 17.70 -12.16 12.92
N ILE A 82 16.43 -11.78 12.90
CA ILE A 82 15.32 -12.70 12.59
C ILE A 82 15.45 -13.15 11.13
N ALA A 83 15.39 -14.47 10.89
CA ALA A 83 15.32 -15.01 9.54
C ALA A 83 14.01 -14.58 8.86
N THR A 84 14.08 -14.05 7.64
CA THR A 84 12.93 -13.53 6.92
C THR A 84 12.88 -14.03 5.48
N VAL A 85 11.67 -14.19 4.96
CA VAL A 85 11.39 -14.55 3.56
C VAL A 85 10.46 -13.52 2.98
N ASN A 86 10.91 -12.78 1.95
CA ASN A 86 10.09 -11.79 1.24
C ASN A 86 9.43 -12.44 0.02
N ARG A 87 8.10 -12.38 -0.03
CA ARG A 87 7.25 -12.86 -1.14
C ARG A 87 6.29 -11.76 -1.61
N GLY A 88 6.76 -10.51 -1.57
CA GLY A 88 6.06 -9.38 -2.16
C GLY A 88 6.36 -9.26 -3.65
N PHE A 89 5.35 -8.94 -4.47
CA PHE A 89 5.53 -8.64 -5.88
C PHE A 89 4.74 -7.41 -6.32
N GLY A 90 5.25 -6.71 -7.35
CA GLY A 90 4.82 -5.36 -7.69
C GLY A 90 3.41 -5.30 -8.26
N GLY A 91 2.54 -4.42 -7.73
CA GLY A 91 1.19 -4.21 -8.28
C GLY A 91 0.17 -5.32 -7.94
N ALA A 92 0.56 -6.36 -7.19
CA ALA A 92 -0.30 -7.49 -6.88
C ALA A 92 -1.60 -7.08 -6.20
N THR A 93 -2.70 -7.68 -6.66
CA THR A 93 -4.00 -7.71 -5.99
C THR A 93 -4.11 -8.93 -5.08
N THR A 94 -5.14 -8.99 -4.26
CA THR A 94 -5.40 -10.17 -3.42
C THR A 94 -5.69 -11.43 -4.25
N PRO A 95 -6.48 -11.36 -5.35
CA PRO A 95 -6.63 -12.46 -6.29
C PRO A 95 -5.29 -12.95 -6.90
N ASP A 96 -4.34 -12.05 -7.18
CA ASP A 96 -3.02 -12.45 -7.70
C ASP A 96 -2.24 -13.25 -6.65
N VAL A 97 -2.24 -12.80 -5.40
CA VAL A 97 -1.61 -13.54 -4.29
C VAL A 97 -2.25 -14.92 -4.13
N LEU A 98 -3.58 -15.01 -4.20
CA LEU A 98 -4.30 -16.29 -4.13
C LEU A 98 -3.98 -17.21 -5.32
N ARG A 99 -3.89 -16.66 -6.53
CA ARG A 99 -3.54 -17.43 -7.75
C ARG A 99 -2.16 -18.06 -7.66
N HIS A 100 -1.18 -17.31 -7.16
CA HIS A 100 0.21 -17.75 -7.08
C HIS A 100 0.58 -18.37 -5.73
N TYR A 101 -0.37 -18.54 -4.84
CA TYR A 101 -0.19 -18.88 -3.43
C TYR A 101 0.83 -19.99 -3.20
N ASP A 102 0.68 -21.16 -3.85
CA ASP A 102 1.54 -22.32 -3.61
C ASP A 102 3.00 -22.07 -3.97
N ARG A 103 3.26 -21.18 -4.94
CA ARG A 103 4.62 -20.81 -5.35
C ARG A 103 5.26 -19.79 -4.42
N LEU A 104 4.45 -19.10 -3.62
CA LEU A 104 4.94 -18.11 -2.64
C LEU A 104 5.39 -18.77 -1.35
N LEU A 105 4.91 -19.97 -1.04
CA LEU A 105 5.19 -20.62 0.23
C LEU A 105 6.63 -21.14 0.27
N PRO A 106 7.38 -20.87 1.37
CA PRO A 106 8.71 -21.44 1.55
C PRO A 106 8.61 -22.94 1.85
N PRO A 107 9.68 -23.72 1.56
CA PRO A 107 9.67 -25.16 1.76
C PRO A 107 9.62 -25.58 3.24
N ALA A 108 10.05 -24.72 4.15
CA ALA A 108 9.95 -24.93 5.59
C ALA A 108 8.82 -24.06 6.18
N PRO A 109 8.01 -24.59 7.11
CA PRO A 109 6.96 -23.81 7.76
C PRO A 109 7.53 -22.57 8.45
N PRO A 110 6.95 -21.38 8.23
CA PRO A 110 7.35 -20.17 8.94
C PRO A 110 6.85 -20.19 10.38
N ARG A 111 7.60 -19.54 11.28
CA ARG A 111 7.14 -19.26 12.65
C ARG A 111 6.05 -18.19 12.66
N ALA A 112 6.16 -17.21 11.76
CA ALA A 112 5.23 -16.11 11.65
C ALA A 112 4.98 -15.73 10.17
N VAL A 113 3.80 -15.20 9.87
CA VAL A 113 3.41 -14.69 8.56
C VAL A 113 2.91 -13.26 8.71
N VAL A 114 3.40 -12.36 7.87
CA VAL A 114 2.94 -10.95 7.78
C VAL A 114 2.34 -10.73 6.40
N VAL A 115 1.09 -10.27 6.34
CA VAL A 115 0.33 -10.10 5.10
C VAL A 115 0.04 -8.61 4.87
N TYR A 116 0.34 -8.12 3.66
CA TYR A 116 -0.09 -6.80 3.21
C TYR A 116 -0.46 -6.80 1.72
N VAL A 117 -1.75 -6.76 1.42
CA VAL A 117 -2.32 -6.69 0.06
C VAL A 117 -3.76 -6.16 0.12
N GLY A 118 -4.32 -5.66 -0.99
CA GLY A 118 -5.71 -5.18 -1.08
C GLY A 118 -5.84 -3.72 -1.51
N GLU A 119 -4.74 -2.95 -1.45
CA GLU A 119 -4.73 -1.56 -1.86
C GLU A 119 -4.87 -1.40 -3.38
N ASN A 120 -4.24 -2.30 -4.16
CA ASN A 120 -4.33 -2.32 -5.62
C ASN A 120 -5.72 -2.77 -6.10
N ASP A 121 -6.35 -3.67 -5.37
CA ASP A 121 -7.73 -4.12 -5.61
C ASP A 121 -8.69 -2.93 -5.60
N LEU A 122 -8.63 -2.10 -4.54
CA LEU A 122 -9.43 -0.88 -4.42
C LEU A 122 -9.10 0.14 -5.50
N ALA A 123 -7.83 0.30 -5.86
CA ALA A 123 -7.39 1.18 -6.93
C ALA A 123 -7.86 0.69 -8.30
N GLY A 124 -7.99 -0.62 -8.49
CA GLY A 124 -8.58 -1.28 -9.66
C GLY A 124 -10.12 -1.26 -9.69
N GLY A 125 -10.77 -0.66 -8.69
CA GLY A 125 -12.23 -0.49 -8.65
C GLY A 125 -12.99 -1.58 -7.87
N ALA A 126 -12.31 -2.54 -7.25
CA ALA A 126 -12.97 -3.55 -6.43
C ALA A 126 -13.74 -2.91 -5.25
N SER A 127 -14.83 -3.55 -4.83
CA SER A 127 -15.57 -3.10 -3.65
C SER A 127 -14.81 -3.46 -2.36
N PRO A 128 -14.99 -2.69 -1.26
CA PRO A 128 -14.41 -3.06 0.03
C PRO A 128 -14.84 -4.46 0.52
N GLN A 129 -16.04 -4.88 0.19
CA GLN A 129 -16.58 -6.20 0.52
C GLN A 129 -15.84 -7.32 -0.22
N ASP A 130 -15.57 -7.13 -1.51
CA ASP A 130 -14.82 -8.10 -2.31
C ASP A 130 -13.38 -8.21 -1.83
N VAL A 131 -12.70 -7.08 -1.61
CA VAL A 131 -11.33 -7.07 -1.07
C VAL A 131 -11.26 -7.77 0.29
N ALA A 132 -12.19 -7.46 1.19
CA ALA A 132 -12.23 -8.10 2.51
C ALA A 132 -12.56 -9.60 2.44
N ARG A 133 -13.43 -10.03 1.50
CA ARG A 133 -13.71 -11.44 1.23
C ARG A 133 -12.43 -12.17 0.81
N ASP A 134 -11.71 -11.62 -0.16
CA ASP A 134 -10.52 -12.24 -0.74
C ASP A 134 -9.36 -12.26 0.26
N LEU A 135 -9.18 -11.19 1.04
CA LEU A 135 -8.24 -11.17 2.17
C LEU A 135 -8.57 -12.25 3.20
N ASN A 136 -9.85 -12.37 3.60
CA ASN A 136 -10.26 -13.42 4.54
C ASN A 136 -10.03 -14.82 3.96
N MET A 137 -10.18 -15.02 2.65
CA MET A 137 -9.86 -16.29 1.97
C MET A 137 -8.36 -16.60 2.08
N LEU A 138 -7.50 -15.62 1.80
CA LEU A 138 -6.06 -15.74 1.93
C LEU A 138 -5.64 -16.08 3.37
N LEU A 139 -6.19 -15.36 4.35
CA LEU A 139 -5.89 -15.58 5.76
C LEU A 139 -6.33 -16.95 6.25
N ARG A 140 -7.50 -17.46 5.79
CA ARG A 140 -7.97 -18.81 6.08
C ARG A 140 -7.04 -19.87 5.51
N ARG A 141 -6.58 -19.68 4.26
CA ARG A 141 -5.66 -20.62 3.62
C ARG A 141 -4.32 -20.65 4.35
N LEU A 142 -3.76 -19.49 4.68
CA LEU A 142 -2.55 -19.40 5.50
C LEU A 142 -2.70 -20.07 6.87
N ARG A 143 -3.84 -19.92 7.53
CA ARG A 143 -4.11 -20.56 8.81
C ARG A 143 -4.24 -22.08 8.70
N ALA A 144 -4.84 -22.57 7.60
CA ALA A 144 -4.95 -24.01 7.33
C ALA A 144 -3.57 -24.64 7.11
N ASP A 145 -2.73 -24.01 6.29
CA ASP A 145 -1.41 -24.53 5.95
C ASP A 145 -0.39 -24.35 7.10
N TYR A 146 -0.54 -23.28 7.89
CA TYR A 146 0.34 -22.95 9.01
C TYR A 146 -0.43 -22.85 10.35
N PRO A 147 -0.98 -23.96 10.87
CA PRO A 147 -1.87 -23.92 12.03
C PRO A 147 -1.20 -23.42 13.32
N ARG A 148 0.13 -23.50 13.40
CA ARG A 148 0.92 -23.06 14.56
C ARG A 148 1.60 -21.70 14.35
N ALA A 149 1.71 -21.20 13.12
CA ALA A 149 2.34 -19.93 12.87
C ALA A 149 1.52 -18.78 13.46
N ARG A 150 2.20 -17.75 13.95
CA ARG A 150 1.55 -16.47 14.20
C ARG A 150 1.26 -15.80 12.86
N ILE A 151 0.08 -15.22 12.70
CA ILE A 151 -0.31 -14.55 11.45
C ILE A 151 -0.76 -13.15 11.78
N ALA A 152 -0.14 -12.16 11.15
CA ALA A 152 -0.56 -10.77 11.19
C ALA A 152 -1.03 -10.30 9.82
N CYS A 153 -2.15 -9.59 9.79
CA CYS A 153 -2.60 -8.82 8.64
C CYS A 153 -2.37 -7.33 8.95
N LEU A 154 -1.58 -6.66 8.13
CA LEU A 154 -1.36 -5.23 8.25
C LEU A 154 -2.57 -4.49 7.67
N SER A 155 -3.02 -3.43 8.34
CA SER A 155 -4.10 -2.58 7.83
C SER A 155 -3.71 -1.95 6.50
N LEU A 156 -4.68 -1.79 5.58
CA LEU A 156 -4.44 -0.98 4.38
C LEU A 156 -4.12 0.44 4.81
N LYS A 157 -3.10 1.02 4.17
CA LYS A 157 -2.54 2.32 4.56
C LYS A 157 -3.08 3.46 3.71
N PRO A 158 -3.22 4.66 4.25
CA PRO A 158 -3.39 5.85 3.44
C PRO A 158 -2.12 6.16 2.65
N SER A 159 -2.26 6.86 1.54
CA SER A 159 -1.13 7.45 0.80
C SER A 159 -1.58 8.71 0.09
N PRO A 160 -0.67 9.69 -0.18
CA PRO A 160 -1.03 10.94 -0.85
C PRO A 160 -1.84 10.73 -2.14
N ILE A 161 -1.33 9.88 -3.05
CA ILE A 161 -1.97 9.68 -4.36
C ILE A 161 -3.29 8.89 -4.28
N ARG A 162 -3.50 8.10 -3.22
CA ARG A 162 -4.71 7.29 -3.01
C ARG A 162 -5.55 7.77 -1.83
N TRP A 163 -5.39 9.00 -1.41
CA TRP A 163 -6.14 9.55 -0.27
C TRP A 163 -7.64 9.43 -0.43
N THR A 164 -8.16 9.63 -1.63
CA THR A 164 -9.60 9.47 -1.93
C THR A 164 -10.13 8.05 -1.70
N LEU A 165 -9.26 7.05 -1.66
CA LEU A 165 -9.62 5.66 -1.36
C LEU A 165 -9.57 5.34 0.14
N TRP A 166 -9.07 6.25 0.98
CA TRP A 166 -8.93 6.01 2.42
C TRP A 166 -10.22 5.52 3.10
N PRO A 167 -11.41 6.09 2.84
CA PRO A 167 -12.65 5.57 3.43
C PRO A 167 -12.93 4.11 3.08
N LYS A 168 -12.62 3.70 1.85
CA LYS A 168 -12.75 2.31 1.40
C LYS A 168 -11.72 1.40 2.07
N MET A 169 -10.48 1.85 2.21
CA MET A 169 -9.43 1.13 2.92
C MET A 169 -9.81 0.92 4.39
N ALA A 170 -10.28 1.96 5.07
CA ALA A 170 -10.78 1.87 6.43
C ALA A 170 -11.95 0.89 6.57
N GLN A 171 -12.82 0.81 5.58
CA GLN A 171 -13.92 -0.16 5.56
C GLN A 171 -13.39 -1.60 5.43
N VAL A 172 -12.45 -1.87 4.53
CA VAL A 172 -11.78 -3.19 4.42
C VAL A 172 -11.16 -3.57 5.75
N ASN A 173 -10.37 -2.65 6.35
CA ASN A 173 -9.70 -2.89 7.62
C ASN A 173 -10.69 -3.31 8.72
N ARG A 174 -11.84 -2.60 8.83
CA ARG A 174 -12.89 -2.97 9.80
C ARG A 174 -13.48 -4.35 9.53
N ILE A 175 -13.84 -4.65 8.27
CA ILE A 175 -14.44 -5.95 7.92
C ILE A 175 -13.48 -7.10 8.23
N VAL A 176 -12.19 -6.96 7.89
CA VAL A 176 -11.19 -7.99 8.18
C VAL A 176 -11.00 -8.15 9.69
N ALA A 177 -10.93 -7.04 10.44
CA ALA A 177 -10.75 -7.06 11.89
C ALA A 177 -11.87 -7.81 12.61
N THR A 178 -13.13 -7.72 12.16
CA THR A 178 -14.26 -8.45 12.78
C THR A 178 -14.10 -9.97 12.71
N ARG A 179 -13.32 -10.48 11.76
CA ARG A 179 -13.11 -11.92 11.54
C ARG A 179 -11.74 -12.41 12.02
N ALA A 180 -10.83 -11.50 12.29
CA ALA A 180 -9.43 -11.80 12.62
C ALA A 180 -9.31 -12.74 13.84
N GLY A 181 -10.05 -12.46 14.92
CA GLY A 181 -10.03 -13.27 16.13
C GLY A 181 -10.43 -14.73 15.89
N ALA A 182 -11.51 -14.97 15.13
CA ALA A 182 -11.97 -16.32 14.78
C ALA A 182 -10.93 -17.09 13.94
N LEU A 183 -10.10 -16.38 13.17
CA LEU A 183 -9.01 -16.94 12.38
C LEU A 183 -7.69 -17.02 13.15
N ARG A 184 -7.64 -16.55 14.38
CA ARG A 184 -6.41 -16.38 15.18
C ARG A 184 -5.36 -15.57 14.39
N VAL A 185 -5.80 -14.45 13.80
CA VAL A 185 -4.98 -13.50 13.05
C VAL A 185 -4.94 -12.20 13.84
N ASP A 186 -3.76 -11.64 13.99
CA ASP A 186 -3.56 -10.33 14.60
C ASP A 186 -3.72 -9.23 13.52
N MET A 187 -4.45 -8.17 13.84
CA MET A 187 -4.50 -6.97 13.00
C MET A 187 -3.50 -5.96 13.53
N ILE A 188 -2.57 -5.50 12.68
CA ILE A 188 -1.62 -4.45 13.04
C ILE A 188 -1.99 -3.19 12.27
N ASP A 189 -2.37 -2.14 12.99
CA ASP A 189 -2.64 -0.85 12.36
C ASP A 189 -1.34 -0.15 11.96
N VAL A 190 -1.00 -0.28 10.69
CA VAL A 190 0.15 0.38 10.06
C VAL A 190 -0.27 1.63 9.28
N GLY A 191 -1.56 1.87 9.15
CA GLY A 191 -2.09 3.02 8.42
C GLY A 191 -2.01 4.30 9.22
N THR A 192 -2.48 4.28 10.46
CA THR A 192 -2.56 5.46 11.33
C THR A 192 -1.20 6.11 11.58
N VAL A 193 -0.13 5.32 11.69
CA VAL A 193 1.22 5.85 11.91
C VAL A 193 1.80 6.60 10.71
N LEU A 194 1.12 6.59 9.57
CA LEU A 194 1.51 7.32 8.36
C LEU A 194 0.73 8.62 8.18
N LEU A 195 -0.12 8.97 9.12
CA LEU A 195 -0.84 10.24 9.13
C LEU A 195 -0.02 11.32 9.85
N ALA A 196 -0.15 12.55 9.37
CA ALA A 196 0.30 13.76 10.03
C ALA A 196 -0.74 14.23 11.10
N PRO A 197 -0.41 15.20 11.96
CA PRO A 197 -1.32 15.69 12.99
C PRO A 197 -2.65 16.27 12.48
N ASP A 198 -2.69 16.72 11.22
CA ASP A 198 -3.90 17.19 10.55
C ASP A 198 -4.79 16.05 10.01
N GLY A 199 -4.37 14.80 10.20
CA GLY A 199 -5.08 13.61 9.76
C GLY A 199 -4.89 13.26 8.28
N LEU A 200 -4.06 13.98 7.53
CA LEU A 200 -3.71 13.67 6.16
C LEU A 200 -2.48 12.74 6.09
N PRO A 201 -2.24 12.04 4.97
CA PRO A 201 -1.00 11.29 4.80
C PRO A 201 0.22 12.20 4.92
N ASP A 202 1.15 11.86 5.81
CA ASP A 202 2.41 12.59 5.97
C ASP A 202 3.31 12.36 4.74
N ALA A 203 3.30 13.32 3.82
CA ALA A 203 4.04 13.23 2.56
C ALA A 203 5.54 12.97 2.75
N SER A 204 6.13 13.37 3.90
CA SER A 204 7.54 13.14 4.21
C SER A 204 7.90 11.67 4.40
N LEU A 205 6.92 10.78 4.53
CA LEU A 205 7.07 9.34 4.72
C LEU A 205 6.97 8.55 3.41
N PHE A 206 6.73 9.23 2.30
CA PHE A 206 6.54 8.61 0.98
C PHE A 206 7.63 9.04 0.01
N ASN A 207 7.81 8.22 -1.02
CA ASN A 207 8.61 8.55 -2.19
C ASN A 207 7.88 9.61 -3.05
N PRO A 208 8.54 10.23 -4.03
CA PRO A 208 7.92 11.22 -4.91
C PRO A 208 6.69 10.71 -5.67
N ASP A 209 6.50 9.40 -5.80
CA ASP A 209 5.31 8.80 -6.41
C ASP A 209 4.05 8.96 -5.55
N GLY A 210 4.18 9.40 -4.30
CA GLY A 210 3.10 9.58 -3.35
C GLY A 210 2.36 8.29 -2.97
N LEU A 211 2.91 7.12 -3.32
CA LEU A 211 2.33 5.80 -3.07
C LEU A 211 3.18 4.93 -2.16
N HIS A 212 4.45 4.74 -2.56
CA HIS A 212 5.36 3.86 -1.86
C HIS A 212 6.07 4.62 -0.74
N MET A 213 6.20 3.97 0.39
CA MET A 213 6.91 4.53 1.52
C MET A 213 8.40 4.66 1.22
N ASN A 214 8.99 5.74 1.72
CA ASN A 214 10.43 5.89 1.80
C ASN A 214 10.99 5.19 3.07
N PRO A 215 12.33 5.20 3.30
CA PRO A 215 12.89 4.57 4.49
C PRO A 215 12.32 5.06 5.81
N ALA A 216 11.85 6.33 5.91
CA ALA A 216 11.23 6.85 7.13
C ALA A 216 9.86 6.22 7.38
N GLY A 217 9.04 6.06 6.35
CA GLY A 217 7.75 5.37 6.44
C GLY A 217 7.94 3.90 6.84
N TYR A 218 8.87 3.20 6.18
CA TYR A 218 9.18 1.80 6.54
C TYR A 218 9.70 1.65 7.96
N ARG A 219 10.45 2.59 8.52
CA ARG A 219 10.86 2.53 9.94
C ARG A 219 9.66 2.54 10.89
N ARG A 220 8.57 3.26 10.55
CA ARG A 220 7.33 3.24 11.36
C ARG A 220 6.69 1.85 11.36
N TRP A 221 6.59 1.23 10.19
CA TRP A 221 6.08 -0.13 10.05
C TRP A 221 6.98 -1.16 10.77
N THR A 222 8.29 -1.07 10.56
CA THR A 222 9.27 -1.95 11.21
C THR A 222 9.10 -1.96 12.73
N ARG A 223 8.90 -0.78 13.34
CA ARG A 223 8.71 -0.68 14.80
C ARG A 223 7.48 -1.47 15.27
N LEU A 224 6.35 -1.33 14.59
CA LEU A 224 5.12 -2.02 14.95
C LEU A 224 5.24 -3.53 14.78
N VAL A 225 5.76 -3.98 13.63
CA VAL A 225 5.91 -5.41 13.34
C VAL A 225 6.99 -6.04 14.24
N THR A 226 8.08 -5.33 14.55
CA THR A 226 9.07 -5.79 15.53
C THR A 226 8.45 -5.95 16.91
N GLY A 227 7.63 -5.00 17.35
CA GLY A 227 6.90 -5.10 18.60
C GLY A 227 6.02 -6.35 18.64
N TRP A 228 5.29 -6.61 17.56
CA TRP A 228 4.47 -7.81 17.44
C TRP A 228 5.31 -9.10 17.43
N LEU A 229 6.40 -9.16 16.67
CA LEU A 229 7.27 -10.36 16.59
C LEU A 229 7.94 -10.72 17.93
N ARG A 230 8.15 -9.74 18.82
CA ARG A 230 8.77 -9.93 20.14
C ARG A 230 7.78 -10.36 21.23
N GLN A 231 6.49 -10.26 20.99
CA GLN A 231 5.51 -10.74 21.95
C GLN A 231 5.59 -12.27 22.00
N ASP A 232 5.84 -12.81 23.19
CA ASP A 232 5.79 -14.24 23.42
C ASP A 232 4.40 -14.78 23.07
N ASP A 233 4.32 -16.06 22.71
CA ASP A 233 3.14 -16.75 22.19
C ASP A 233 1.90 -16.75 23.12
N ALA A 234 1.93 -15.97 24.18
CA ALA A 234 0.94 -15.88 25.25
C ALA A 234 -0.11 -14.80 24.99
N LYS A 235 -0.93 -14.94 24.00
CA LYS A 235 -2.21 -14.24 23.75
C LYS A 235 -2.25 -13.48 22.43
N PRO A 236 -3.27 -13.67 21.57
CA PRO A 236 -3.48 -12.79 20.42
C PRO A 236 -3.71 -11.37 20.95
N ALA A 237 -2.79 -10.46 20.60
CA ALA A 237 -2.93 -9.05 20.94
C ALA A 237 -3.95 -8.43 19.98
N ASN A 238 -5.15 -8.19 20.45
CA ASN A 238 -6.07 -7.27 19.78
C ASN A 238 -5.49 -5.85 19.92
N PHE A 239 -4.79 -5.37 18.91
CA PHE A 239 -4.53 -3.94 18.79
C PHE A 239 -5.83 -3.26 18.37
N PRO A 240 -6.38 -2.35 19.17
CA PRO A 240 -7.59 -1.64 18.80
C PRO A 240 -7.30 -0.80 17.55
N ILE A 241 -8.02 -1.05 16.48
CA ILE A 241 -8.14 -0.09 15.38
C ILE A 241 -8.93 1.07 15.97
N ASP A 242 -8.31 2.24 16.15
CA ASP A 242 -8.98 3.42 16.69
C ASP A 242 -10.20 3.78 15.80
N PRO A 243 -11.42 3.66 16.32
CA PRO A 243 -12.62 3.99 15.54
C PRO A 243 -12.70 5.47 15.17
N LYS A 244 -11.89 6.34 15.78
CA LYS A 244 -11.88 7.78 15.51
C LYS A 244 -11.17 8.14 14.20
N SER A 245 -10.32 7.28 13.65
CA SER A 245 -9.65 7.54 12.37
C SER A 245 -10.61 7.57 11.16
N SER A 246 -11.86 7.15 11.32
CA SER A 246 -12.88 7.17 10.27
C SER A 246 -13.80 8.39 10.28
N ASN A 247 -13.78 9.24 11.33
CA ASN A 247 -14.74 10.36 11.48
C ASN A 247 -14.23 11.71 10.96
N ILE A 248 -13.00 11.81 10.47
CA ILE A 248 -12.41 13.10 10.05
C ILE A 248 -13.02 13.65 8.75
N ILE A 249 -13.82 12.87 8.02
CA ILE A 249 -14.35 13.30 6.70
C ILE A 249 -15.80 13.80 6.75
N THR A 250 -16.54 13.62 7.84
CA THR A 250 -17.97 13.98 7.88
C THR A 250 -18.28 15.42 8.26
N ASP A 251 -17.30 16.22 8.69
CA ASP A 251 -17.58 17.55 9.27
C ASP A 251 -17.23 18.77 8.38
N ARG A 252 -17.22 18.58 7.05
CA ARG A 252 -17.12 19.71 6.12
C ARG A 252 -18.30 19.78 5.16
N LYS A 253 -19.52 19.94 5.67
CA LYS A 253 -20.66 20.48 4.91
C LYS A 253 -21.61 21.25 5.82
N THR A 254 -21.25 22.46 6.19
CA THR A 254 -22.19 23.57 6.42
C THR A 254 -21.47 24.87 6.12
N VAL A 255 -21.22 25.12 4.84
CA VAL A 255 -21.09 26.50 4.36
C VAL A 255 -22.53 27.03 4.31
N LYS A 256 -22.91 27.85 5.29
CA LYS A 256 -24.14 28.65 5.25
C LYS A 256 -24.07 29.56 4.02
N THR A 257 -24.92 29.29 3.04
CA THR A 257 -25.33 30.28 2.07
C THR A 257 -26.19 31.30 2.80
N GLY A 258 -25.58 32.42 3.15
CA GLY A 258 -26.32 33.59 3.59
C GLY A 258 -27.10 34.16 2.43
N GLN A 259 -28.40 33.92 2.36
CA GLN A 259 -29.33 34.62 1.54
C GLN A 259 -29.66 35.93 2.23
N GLY A 260 -29.14 37.05 1.70
CA GLY A 260 -29.54 38.37 2.13
C GLY A 260 -30.94 38.68 1.63
N ASP A 261 -31.86 38.89 2.56
CA ASP A 261 -33.13 39.56 2.27
C ASP A 261 -32.88 41.03 2.05
N LEU A 262 -33.20 41.48 0.87
CA LEU A 262 -33.51 42.89 0.57
C LEU A 262 -35.04 43.00 0.54
N GLY A 263 -35.57 43.69 1.48
CA GLY A 263 -36.92 44.22 1.54
C GLY A 263 -36.86 45.62 2.11
#